data_c4f761bf42f23f7cac3e6a33599c2970
#
_entry.id   c4f761bf42f23f7cac3e6a33599c2970
#
_cell.length_a   1.000
_cell.length_b   1.000
_cell.length_c   1.000
_cell.angle_alpha   90.00
_cell.angle_beta   90.00
_cell.angle_gamma   90.00
#
_symmetry.space_group_name_H-M   'P 1'
#
loop_
_entity.id
_entity.type
_entity.pdbx_description
1 polymer ?
#
loop_
_entity_poly.entity_id
_entity_poly.type
_entity_poly.pdbx_seq_one_letter_code
_entity_poly.pdbx_strand_id
1 'polypeptide(L)'
;MSFEVTIIGSNSAVPAHGRNPSAQVVTISDKLYLIDCGEGTQMRFQHCGIKWSKINQIFISHLHGDHYFGLIGLISTYHLLKRIKPLEIFAPAPLLNIINAQLHVGKTTLCYELIFHPTDSNTSKLIYENDEITVETIILNHRIDCTGFLFREKQKDRKINRDKMQEHNISFDYVPELKKGNDIQLKETGESFSNAELTIDPPQARSYAYCCDTAYDERILHQLKNTDLLYHDCTFDKSGVERAKETFHTTTEQAATMAKKACVQKLLIGHFSAKYSDLNILLEEAKEVFQNTELAIEGITFEIPRIAEKVKVVE
;
A
#
# COMPACT_ATOMS: atom_id res chain seq x y z
N MET A 1 15.55 -6.82 -1.61
CA MET A 1 14.64 -5.69 -1.87
C MET A 1 13.71 -5.58 -0.68
N SER A 2 13.67 -4.44 0.01
CA SER A 2 12.73 -4.16 1.08
C SER A 2 11.31 -3.98 0.50
N PHE A 3 10.31 -4.31 1.28
CA PHE A 3 8.93 -3.88 1.11
C PHE A 3 8.40 -3.64 2.51
N GLU A 4 8.23 -2.37 2.84
CA GLU A 4 7.98 -1.91 4.20
C GLU A 4 6.90 -0.84 4.21
N VAL A 5 6.16 -0.76 5.31
CA VAL A 5 5.17 0.30 5.56
C VAL A 5 5.51 0.99 6.86
N THR A 6 5.81 2.29 6.81
CA THR A 6 6.06 3.10 8.00
C THR A 6 4.82 3.94 8.29
N ILE A 7 4.30 3.83 9.50
CA ILE A 7 3.14 4.61 9.95
C ILE A 7 3.60 5.99 10.38
N ILE A 8 3.07 7.03 9.75
CA ILE A 8 3.39 8.44 10.03
C ILE A 8 2.28 9.09 10.87
N GLY A 9 1.03 8.71 10.60
CA GLY A 9 -0.15 9.12 11.33
C GLY A 9 -1.23 8.04 11.28
N SER A 10 -1.90 7.79 12.39
CA SER A 10 -2.88 6.71 12.54
C SER A 10 -4.16 7.11 13.27
N ASN A 11 -4.35 8.40 13.57
CA ASN A 11 -5.54 8.90 14.25
C ASN A 11 -6.61 9.38 13.29
N SER A 12 -7.87 9.18 13.66
CA SER A 12 -9.06 9.63 12.93
C SER A 12 -9.37 11.08 13.27
N ALA A 13 -9.76 11.85 12.27
CA ALA A 13 -10.32 13.21 12.30
C ALA A 13 -9.41 14.29 12.90
N VAL A 14 -8.86 14.09 14.09
CA VAL A 14 -8.10 15.12 14.81
C VAL A 14 -6.86 14.53 15.49
N PRO A 15 -5.77 15.31 15.69
CA PRO A 15 -4.65 14.85 16.50
C PRO A 15 -5.09 14.61 17.94
N ALA A 16 -4.75 13.48 18.52
CA ALA A 16 -5.07 13.15 19.92
C ALA A 16 -4.06 12.15 20.51
N HIS A 17 -3.79 12.25 21.81
CA HIS A 17 -2.92 11.32 22.55
C HIS A 17 -1.53 11.13 21.94
N GLY A 18 -0.97 12.20 21.35
CA GLY A 18 0.32 12.14 20.63
C GLY A 18 0.25 11.47 19.25
N ARG A 19 -0.92 11.07 18.79
CA ARG A 19 -1.16 10.54 17.44
C ARG A 19 -1.57 11.65 16.47
N ASN A 20 -1.20 11.48 15.21
CA ASN A 20 -1.41 12.45 14.13
C ASN A 20 -2.42 11.91 13.11
N PRO A 21 -3.02 12.80 12.30
CA PRO A 21 -3.88 12.43 11.18
C PRO A 21 -3.20 11.50 10.17
N SER A 22 -4.00 10.84 9.37
CA SER A 22 -3.61 9.74 8.48
C SER A 22 -2.47 10.08 7.54
N ALA A 23 -1.39 9.31 7.62
CA ALA A 23 -0.30 9.29 6.65
C ALA A 23 0.54 8.03 6.79
N GLN A 24 0.99 7.45 5.67
CA GLN A 24 1.87 6.29 5.66
C GLN A 24 2.90 6.41 4.54
N VAL A 25 4.09 5.84 4.75
CA VAL A 25 5.11 5.74 3.71
C VAL A 25 5.33 4.27 3.39
N VAL A 26 5.05 3.90 2.15
CA VAL A 26 5.40 2.60 1.59
C VAL A 26 6.78 2.69 0.98
N THR A 27 7.70 1.83 1.41
CA THR A 27 9.06 1.74 0.87
C THR A 27 9.22 0.43 0.12
N ILE A 28 9.52 0.50 -1.18
CA ILE A 28 9.79 -0.67 -2.02
C ILE A 28 11.15 -0.47 -2.67
N SER A 29 12.10 -1.34 -2.35
CA SER A 29 13.51 -1.18 -2.70
C SER A 29 14.08 0.15 -2.15
N ASP A 30 14.30 1.15 -2.98
CA ASP A 30 14.79 2.48 -2.61
C ASP A 30 13.79 3.60 -2.90
N LYS A 31 12.59 3.25 -3.38
CA LYS A 31 11.50 4.17 -3.74
C LYS A 31 10.52 4.31 -2.59
N LEU A 32 10.11 5.55 -2.34
CA LEU A 32 9.16 5.91 -1.28
C LEU A 32 7.87 6.44 -1.91
N TYR A 33 6.75 5.91 -1.46
CA TYR A 33 5.40 6.28 -1.86
C TYR A 33 4.65 6.78 -0.63
N LEU A 34 4.04 7.96 -0.72
CA LEU A 34 3.23 8.51 0.38
C LEU A 34 1.75 8.16 0.15
N ILE A 35 1.10 7.60 1.15
CA ILE A 35 -0.35 7.39 1.18
C ILE A 35 -0.92 8.32 2.24
N ASP A 36 -1.82 9.17 1.82
CA ASP A 36 -2.38 10.29 2.57
C ASP A 36 -1.31 11.25 3.14
N CYS A 37 -1.73 12.46 3.43
CA CYS A 37 -0.88 13.52 3.92
C CYS A 37 -1.68 14.43 4.86
N GLY A 38 -2.08 13.89 6.00
CA GLY A 38 -2.78 14.62 7.03
C GLY A 38 -1.95 15.75 7.63
N GLU A 39 -2.56 16.57 8.45
CA GLU A 39 -1.89 17.67 9.13
C GLU A 39 -0.67 17.16 9.93
N GLY A 40 0.45 17.86 9.85
CA GLY A 40 1.67 17.50 10.56
C GLY A 40 2.55 16.43 9.91
N THR A 41 2.12 15.78 8.82
CA THR A 41 2.87 14.70 8.15
C THR A 41 4.33 15.09 7.87
N GLN A 42 4.56 16.29 7.35
CA GLN A 42 5.93 16.77 7.04
C GLN A 42 6.82 16.83 8.29
N MET A 43 6.28 17.25 9.43
CA MET A 43 7.05 17.30 10.69
C MET A 43 7.39 15.89 11.18
N ARG A 44 6.49 14.95 10.98
CA ARG A 44 6.67 13.54 11.38
C ARG A 44 7.74 12.83 10.56
N PHE A 45 7.96 13.19 9.30
CA PHE A 45 9.00 12.57 8.46
C PHE A 45 10.38 12.59 9.13
N GLN A 46 10.76 13.70 9.74
CA GLN A 46 12.05 13.81 10.44
C GLN A 46 12.12 12.85 11.63
N HIS A 47 11.05 12.77 12.43
CA HIS A 47 10.99 11.89 13.59
C HIS A 47 11.03 10.40 13.20
N CYS A 48 10.45 10.06 12.06
CA CYS A 48 10.40 8.68 11.55
C CYS A 48 11.60 8.34 10.63
N GLY A 49 12.59 9.23 10.49
CA GLY A 49 13.78 9.00 9.65
C GLY A 49 13.48 8.92 8.14
N ILE A 50 12.34 9.43 7.70
CA ILE A 50 11.91 9.36 6.29
C ILE A 50 12.68 10.36 5.44
N LYS A 51 13.35 9.86 4.39
CA LYS A 51 13.98 10.68 3.36
C LYS A 51 12.93 11.18 2.36
N TRP A 52 12.05 12.08 2.82
CA TRP A 52 10.90 12.58 2.08
C TRP A 52 11.23 13.21 0.71
N SER A 53 12.46 13.70 0.48
CA SER A 53 12.92 14.13 -0.84
C SER A 53 12.92 13.01 -1.90
N LYS A 54 12.84 11.74 -1.50
CA LYS A 54 12.71 10.58 -2.38
C LYS A 54 11.26 10.26 -2.75
N ILE A 55 10.26 10.88 -2.11
CA ILE A 55 8.85 10.70 -2.43
C ILE A 55 8.57 11.43 -3.76
N ASN A 56 8.19 10.68 -4.78
CA ASN A 56 7.82 11.21 -6.09
C ASN A 56 6.35 10.97 -6.41
N GLN A 57 5.70 10.02 -5.76
CA GLN A 57 4.29 9.68 -5.91
C GLN A 57 3.58 9.82 -4.57
N ILE A 58 2.42 10.50 -4.57
CA ILE A 58 1.52 10.69 -3.43
C ILE A 58 0.14 10.20 -3.82
N PHE A 59 -0.45 9.37 -2.98
CA PHE A 59 -1.77 8.78 -3.16
C PHE A 59 -2.69 9.31 -2.06
N ILE A 60 -3.73 10.07 -2.41
CA ILE A 60 -4.71 10.61 -1.47
C ILE A 60 -6.00 9.84 -1.62
N SER A 61 -6.44 9.21 -0.54
CA SER A 61 -7.62 8.35 -0.51
C SER A 61 -8.92 9.11 -0.75
N HIS A 62 -9.10 10.20 -0.04
CA HIS A 62 -10.28 11.07 -0.12
C HIS A 62 -10.00 12.48 0.44
N LEU A 63 -11.02 13.36 0.44
CA LEU A 63 -10.83 14.77 0.74
C LEU A 63 -11.38 15.21 2.11
N HIS A 64 -11.40 14.34 3.12
CA HIS A 64 -11.47 14.80 4.51
C HIS A 64 -10.13 15.38 4.94
N GLY A 65 -10.16 16.41 5.79
CA GLY A 65 -8.98 17.20 6.13
C GLY A 65 -7.82 16.40 6.74
N ASP A 66 -8.15 15.41 7.55
CA ASP A 66 -7.17 14.51 8.20
C ASP A 66 -6.42 13.59 7.23
N HIS A 67 -6.76 13.61 5.93
CA HIS A 67 -6.06 12.85 4.89
C HIS A 67 -5.23 13.71 3.92
N TYR A 68 -5.43 15.05 3.88
CA TYR A 68 -4.66 15.85 2.90
C TYR A 68 -4.24 17.25 3.36
N PHE A 69 -4.62 17.74 4.55
CA PHE A 69 -4.28 19.12 4.97
C PHE A 69 -2.79 19.39 5.08
N GLY A 70 -1.95 18.37 5.23
CA GLY A 70 -0.50 18.50 5.19
C GLY A 70 0.09 18.66 3.79
N LEU A 71 -0.67 18.33 2.74
CA LEU A 71 -0.17 18.23 1.38
C LEU A 71 0.31 19.57 0.81
N ILE A 72 -0.44 20.64 1.03
CA ILE A 72 -0.07 21.99 0.53
C ILE A 72 1.25 22.46 1.15
N GLY A 73 1.43 22.23 2.45
CA GLY A 73 2.69 22.50 3.13
C GLY A 73 3.87 21.74 2.54
N LEU A 74 3.67 20.46 2.23
CA LEU A 74 4.69 19.60 1.62
C LEU A 74 5.04 20.06 0.20
N ILE A 75 4.04 20.40 -0.65
CA ILE A 75 4.23 20.95 -2.00
C ILE A 75 5.05 22.25 -1.94
N SER A 76 4.69 23.15 -1.02
CA SER A 76 5.40 24.42 -0.84
C SER A 76 6.84 24.22 -0.38
N THR A 77 7.08 23.28 0.53
CA THR A 77 8.43 22.93 1.00
C THR A 77 9.29 22.37 -0.11
N TYR A 78 8.76 21.48 -0.94
CA TYR A 78 9.47 20.98 -2.12
C TYR A 78 9.88 22.11 -3.08
N HIS A 79 9.01 23.10 -3.28
CA HIS A 79 9.34 24.30 -4.07
C HIS A 79 10.47 25.11 -3.44
N LEU A 80 10.38 25.41 -2.15
CA LEU A 80 11.40 26.17 -1.42
C LEU A 80 12.77 25.49 -1.42
N LEU A 81 12.79 24.17 -1.34
CA LEU A 81 14.01 23.35 -1.38
C LEU A 81 14.49 23.04 -2.81
N LYS A 82 13.93 23.75 -3.81
CA LYS A 82 14.36 23.65 -5.21
C LYS A 82 14.31 22.23 -5.77
N ARG A 83 13.25 21.51 -5.46
CA ARG A 83 12.99 20.21 -6.10
C ARG A 83 13.03 20.36 -7.62
N ILE A 84 13.65 19.39 -8.30
CA ILE A 84 13.71 19.34 -9.77
C ILE A 84 12.94 18.15 -10.35
N LYS A 85 12.73 17.09 -9.54
CA LYS A 85 12.01 15.90 -9.99
C LYS A 85 10.51 16.17 -10.03
N PRO A 86 9.77 15.66 -11.01
CA PRO A 86 8.30 15.70 -11.01
C PRO A 86 7.72 15.14 -9.71
N LEU A 87 6.56 15.64 -9.33
CA LEU A 87 5.73 15.11 -8.24
C LEU A 87 4.40 14.68 -8.84
N GLU A 88 4.10 13.38 -8.73
CA GLU A 88 2.84 12.82 -9.18
C GLU A 88 1.86 12.69 -8.01
N ILE A 89 0.63 13.16 -8.19
CA ILE A 89 -0.43 13.08 -7.18
C ILE A 89 -1.62 12.32 -7.76
N PHE A 90 -1.97 11.22 -7.13
CA PHE A 90 -3.13 10.38 -7.43
C PHE A 90 -4.20 10.67 -6.37
N ALA A 91 -5.31 11.31 -6.75
CA ALA A 91 -6.30 11.80 -5.80
C ALA A 91 -7.66 12.07 -6.45
N PRO A 92 -8.76 12.22 -5.67
CA PRO A 92 -10.03 12.70 -6.19
C PRO A 92 -9.89 14.05 -6.91
N ALA A 93 -10.52 14.18 -8.09
CA ALA A 93 -10.35 15.31 -9.00
C ALA A 93 -10.48 16.72 -8.37
N PRO A 94 -11.37 16.98 -7.39
CA PRO A 94 -11.50 18.30 -6.79
C PRO A 94 -10.24 18.81 -6.07
N LEU A 95 -9.30 17.91 -5.67
CA LEU A 95 -8.08 18.31 -5.00
C LEU A 95 -7.19 19.21 -5.88
N LEU A 96 -7.19 19.01 -7.20
CA LEU A 96 -6.42 19.86 -8.12
C LEU A 96 -6.86 21.31 -8.04
N ASN A 97 -8.17 21.57 -7.90
CA ASN A 97 -8.70 22.94 -7.77
C ASN A 97 -8.23 23.58 -6.46
N ILE A 98 -8.17 22.82 -5.38
CA ILE A 98 -7.68 23.30 -4.06
C ILE A 98 -6.19 23.66 -4.16
N ILE A 99 -5.38 22.79 -4.75
CA ILE A 99 -3.95 23.04 -4.96
C ILE A 99 -3.74 24.30 -5.82
N ASN A 100 -4.44 24.41 -6.95
CA ASN A 100 -4.32 25.54 -7.86
C ASN A 100 -4.77 26.85 -7.20
N ALA A 101 -5.88 26.84 -6.45
CA ALA A 101 -6.34 28.02 -5.72
C ALA A 101 -5.30 28.49 -4.71
N GLN A 102 -4.70 27.58 -3.94
CA GLN A 102 -3.68 27.90 -2.96
C GLN A 102 -2.40 28.47 -3.61
N LEU A 103 -1.94 27.86 -4.70
CA LEU A 103 -0.78 28.35 -5.45
C LEU A 103 -1.06 29.73 -6.07
N HIS A 104 -2.26 29.94 -6.61
CA HIS A 104 -2.69 31.21 -7.19
C HIS A 104 -2.70 32.34 -6.15
N VAL A 105 -3.37 32.13 -5.02
CA VAL A 105 -3.44 33.11 -3.90
C VAL A 105 -2.05 33.41 -3.36
N GLY A 106 -1.21 32.38 -3.22
CA GLY A 106 0.19 32.51 -2.79
C GLY A 106 1.13 33.08 -3.84
N LYS A 107 0.63 33.39 -5.07
CA LYS A 107 1.46 33.82 -6.22
C LYS A 107 2.69 32.93 -6.43
N THR A 108 2.53 31.63 -6.23
CA THR A 108 3.60 30.65 -6.30
C THR A 108 3.59 29.93 -7.65
N THR A 109 4.70 30.02 -8.37
CA THR A 109 4.98 29.16 -9.54
C THR A 109 5.96 28.08 -9.10
N LEU A 110 5.55 26.83 -9.11
CA LEU A 110 6.40 25.70 -8.68
C LEU A 110 7.65 25.62 -9.58
N CYS A 111 8.80 25.33 -8.98
CA CYS A 111 10.06 25.11 -9.71
C CYS A 111 10.21 23.66 -10.22
N TYR A 112 9.20 22.82 -10.05
CA TYR A 112 9.13 21.45 -10.53
C TYR A 112 7.75 21.16 -11.14
N GLU A 113 7.67 20.14 -11.94
CA GLU A 113 6.42 19.69 -12.54
C GLU A 113 5.55 18.98 -11.50
N LEU A 114 4.28 19.38 -11.40
CA LEU A 114 3.26 18.69 -10.63
C LEU A 114 2.30 18.03 -11.60
N ILE A 115 2.29 16.69 -11.60
CA ILE A 115 1.46 15.87 -12.47
C ILE A 115 0.30 15.32 -11.64
N PHE A 116 -0.93 15.60 -12.07
CA PHE A 116 -2.13 15.18 -11.33
C PHE A 116 -2.87 14.09 -12.08
N HIS A 117 -3.13 12.99 -11.39
CA HIS A 117 -3.87 11.82 -11.88
C HIS A 117 -5.18 11.69 -11.08
N PRO A 118 -6.35 11.98 -11.66
CA PRO A 118 -7.61 11.85 -10.95
C PRO A 118 -7.95 10.37 -10.70
N THR A 119 -8.30 10.05 -9.44
CA THR A 119 -8.84 8.73 -9.07
C THR A 119 -10.36 8.69 -9.30
N ASP A 120 -10.88 7.47 -9.49
CA ASP A 120 -12.29 7.18 -9.68
C ASP A 120 -12.78 6.27 -8.55
N SER A 121 -13.77 6.74 -7.78
CA SER A 121 -14.35 6.00 -6.65
C SER A 121 -15.43 4.98 -7.07
N ASN A 122 -15.76 4.90 -8.36
CA ASN A 122 -16.79 4.00 -8.86
C ASN A 122 -16.24 2.72 -9.50
N THR A 123 -14.99 2.78 -9.98
CA THR A 123 -14.37 1.67 -10.71
C THR A 123 -12.93 1.48 -10.26
N SER A 124 -12.59 0.27 -9.84
CA SER A 124 -11.19 -0.09 -9.54
C SER A 124 -10.36 -0.05 -10.81
N LYS A 125 -9.19 0.60 -10.73
CA LYS A 125 -8.30 0.78 -11.88
C LYS A 125 -6.84 0.65 -11.45
N LEU A 126 -6.01 0.17 -12.36
CA LEU A 126 -4.57 0.36 -12.30
C LEU A 126 -4.27 1.84 -12.52
N ILE A 127 -3.70 2.51 -11.51
CA ILE A 127 -3.43 3.96 -11.54
C ILE A 127 -1.95 4.29 -11.62
N TYR A 128 -1.08 3.37 -11.20
CA TYR A 128 0.37 3.54 -11.28
C TYR A 128 1.05 2.21 -11.56
N GLU A 129 2.09 2.26 -12.37
CA GLU A 129 2.91 1.10 -12.73
C GLU A 129 4.34 1.53 -13.02
N ASN A 130 5.31 0.72 -12.57
CA ASN A 130 6.71 0.80 -12.99
C ASN A 130 7.28 -0.62 -13.15
N ASP A 131 8.59 -0.75 -13.29
CA ASP A 131 9.25 -2.05 -13.51
C ASP A 131 9.12 -3.02 -12.32
N GLU A 132 8.82 -2.52 -11.12
CA GLU A 132 8.82 -3.30 -9.88
C GLU A 132 7.44 -3.56 -9.31
N ILE A 133 6.50 -2.61 -9.46
CA ILE A 133 5.19 -2.64 -8.83
C ILE A 133 4.06 -2.16 -9.72
N THR A 134 2.86 -2.52 -9.30
CA THR A 134 1.59 -1.90 -9.71
C THR A 134 0.87 -1.33 -8.50
N VAL A 135 0.07 -0.26 -8.70
CA VAL A 135 -0.87 0.27 -7.72
C VAL A 135 -2.26 0.36 -8.33
N GLU A 136 -3.21 -0.33 -7.71
CA GLU A 136 -4.62 -0.34 -8.10
C GLU A 136 -5.47 0.37 -7.03
N THR A 137 -6.58 1.00 -7.44
CA THR A 137 -7.57 1.53 -6.50
C THR A 137 -8.47 0.42 -5.95
N ILE A 138 -8.83 0.53 -4.67
CA ILE A 138 -9.85 -0.26 -4.00
C ILE A 138 -11.04 0.65 -3.73
N ILE A 139 -12.26 0.25 -4.10
CA ILE A 139 -13.45 1.10 -3.93
C ILE A 139 -13.97 0.97 -2.50
N LEU A 140 -13.82 2.02 -1.72
CA LEU A 140 -14.20 2.03 -0.31
C LEU A 140 -15.61 2.61 -0.13
N ASN A 141 -16.29 2.13 0.92
CA ASN A 141 -17.64 2.57 1.26
C ASN A 141 -17.59 3.71 2.30
N HIS A 142 -17.48 4.93 1.81
CA HIS A 142 -17.42 6.11 2.66
C HIS A 142 -18.44 7.16 2.25
N ARG A 143 -18.62 8.20 3.08
CA ARG A 143 -19.60 9.28 2.88
C ARG A 143 -19.30 10.15 1.66
N ILE A 144 -18.05 10.28 1.28
CA ILE A 144 -17.58 10.98 0.09
C ILE A 144 -16.74 10.02 -0.77
N ASP A 145 -16.45 10.40 -2.00
CA ASP A 145 -15.59 9.63 -2.90
C ASP A 145 -14.29 9.23 -2.21
N CYS A 146 -14.10 7.94 -2.02
CA CYS A 146 -12.96 7.37 -1.30
C CYS A 146 -12.42 6.13 -2.01
N THR A 147 -11.10 6.06 -2.13
CA THR A 147 -10.39 4.90 -2.66
C THR A 147 -9.30 4.45 -1.70
N GLY A 148 -9.20 3.16 -1.47
CA GLY A 148 -8.00 2.53 -0.95
C GLY A 148 -6.99 2.27 -2.06
N PHE A 149 -5.83 1.72 -1.70
CA PHE A 149 -4.74 1.44 -2.64
C PHE A 149 -4.16 0.05 -2.40
N LEU A 150 -3.98 -0.69 -3.48
CA LEU A 150 -3.38 -2.02 -3.47
C LEU A 150 -2.04 -1.97 -4.21
N PHE A 151 -0.95 -2.02 -3.45
CA PHE A 151 0.42 -2.13 -3.96
C PHE A 151 0.76 -3.60 -4.15
N ARG A 152 1.23 -3.98 -5.33
CA ARG A 152 1.70 -5.32 -5.63
C ARG A 152 3.07 -5.28 -6.28
N GLU A 153 4.00 -6.12 -5.83
CA GLU A 153 5.21 -6.40 -6.60
C GLU A 153 4.83 -7.11 -7.90
N LYS A 154 5.52 -6.76 -8.98
CA LYS A 154 5.44 -7.56 -10.21
C LYS A 154 6.14 -8.89 -10.02
N GLN A 155 5.52 -9.95 -10.52
CA GLN A 155 6.14 -11.27 -10.51
C GLN A 155 7.43 -11.21 -11.33
N LYS A 156 8.52 -11.68 -10.72
CA LYS A 156 9.82 -11.77 -11.41
C LYS A 156 9.86 -12.99 -12.32
N ASP A 157 10.70 -12.90 -13.35
CA ASP A 157 11.02 -14.03 -14.19
C ASP A 157 11.63 -15.17 -13.36
N ARG A 158 11.49 -16.39 -13.84
CA ARG A 158 12.16 -17.58 -13.31
C ARG A 158 13.67 -17.39 -13.35
N LYS A 159 14.35 -17.85 -12.33
CA LYS A 159 15.82 -17.81 -12.27
C LYS A 159 16.40 -19.06 -12.94
N ILE A 160 17.33 -18.86 -13.85
CA ILE A 160 18.01 -19.96 -14.53
C ILE A 160 18.87 -20.75 -13.52
N ASN A 161 18.73 -22.07 -13.53
CA ASN A 161 19.62 -23.00 -12.86
C ASN A 161 20.84 -23.26 -13.76
N ARG A 162 21.90 -22.48 -13.55
CA ARG A 162 23.11 -22.56 -14.40
C ARG A 162 23.77 -23.92 -14.35
N ASP A 163 23.78 -24.58 -13.21
CA ASP A 163 24.40 -25.87 -13.01
C ASP A 163 23.68 -26.94 -13.86
N LYS A 164 22.33 -26.91 -13.85
CA LYS A 164 21.55 -27.82 -14.69
C LYS A 164 21.69 -27.55 -16.19
N MET A 165 21.72 -26.27 -16.59
CA MET A 165 22.01 -25.94 -17.99
C MET A 165 23.36 -26.45 -18.45
N GLN A 166 24.40 -26.35 -17.59
CA GLN A 166 25.73 -26.82 -17.88
C GLN A 166 25.78 -28.36 -17.89
N GLU A 167 25.14 -29.04 -16.95
CA GLU A 167 25.02 -30.49 -16.86
C GLU A 167 24.46 -31.10 -18.17
N HIS A 168 23.43 -30.46 -18.72
CA HIS A 168 22.77 -30.90 -19.96
C HIS A 168 23.30 -30.23 -21.23
N ASN A 169 24.39 -29.45 -21.16
CA ASN A 169 24.97 -28.73 -22.28
C ASN A 169 23.98 -27.83 -23.05
N ILE A 170 23.05 -27.19 -22.34
CA ILE A 170 22.01 -26.37 -22.95
C ILE A 170 22.52 -24.96 -23.26
N SER A 171 22.33 -24.52 -24.51
CA SER A 171 22.72 -23.17 -24.97
C SER A 171 21.95 -22.08 -24.24
N PHE A 172 22.61 -20.92 -24.01
CA PHE A 172 21.98 -19.72 -23.48
C PHE A 172 20.90 -19.14 -24.41
N ASP A 173 20.82 -19.56 -25.66
CA ASP A 173 19.76 -19.12 -26.60
C ASP A 173 18.36 -19.51 -26.13
N TYR A 174 18.23 -20.53 -25.27
CA TYR A 174 16.97 -20.97 -24.69
C TYR A 174 16.54 -20.17 -23.43
N VAL A 175 17.43 -19.32 -22.89
CA VAL A 175 17.16 -18.53 -21.65
C VAL A 175 15.90 -17.68 -21.74
N PRO A 176 15.58 -16.97 -22.86
CA PRO A 176 14.36 -16.17 -22.95
C PRO A 176 13.08 -16.99 -22.78
N GLU A 177 13.02 -18.20 -23.33
CA GLU A 177 11.87 -19.11 -23.22
C GLU A 177 11.77 -19.69 -21.80
N LEU A 178 12.89 -20.13 -21.24
CA LEU A 178 12.96 -20.64 -19.88
C LEU A 178 12.52 -19.60 -18.84
N LYS A 179 12.90 -18.33 -19.00
CA LYS A 179 12.48 -17.24 -18.11
C LYS A 179 10.98 -16.98 -18.14
N LYS A 180 10.32 -17.22 -19.29
CA LYS A 180 8.86 -17.12 -19.43
C LYS A 180 8.09 -18.30 -18.83
N GLY A 181 8.79 -19.35 -18.41
CA GLY A 181 8.17 -20.55 -17.85
C GLY A 181 7.91 -21.66 -18.88
N ASN A 182 8.40 -21.52 -20.12
CA ASN A 182 8.21 -22.50 -21.16
C ASN A 182 9.21 -23.66 -21.05
N ASP A 183 8.75 -24.90 -21.33
CA ASP A 183 9.62 -26.03 -21.59
C ASP A 183 10.39 -25.80 -22.88
N ILE A 184 11.52 -26.46 -23.05
CA ILE A 184 12.35 -26.35 -24.27
C ILE A 184 12.57 -27.68 -24.92
N GLN A 185 12.77 -27.66 -26.23
CA GLN A 185 13.25 -28.80 -27.01
C GLN A 185 14.53 -28.39 -27.77
N LEU A 186 15.58 -29.14 -27.56
CA LEU A 186 16.87 -28.89 -28.24
C LEU A 186 16.73 -29.16 -29.75
N LYS A 187 17.10 -28.18 -30.56
CA LYS A 187 17.00 -28.29 -32.03
C LYS A 187 17.95 -29.34 -32.62
N GLU A 188 19.09 -29.54 -31.94
CA GLU A 188 20.16 -30.43 -32.41
C GLU A 188 19.88 -31.91 -32.14
N THR A 189 19.30 -32.22 -30.95
CA THR A 189 19.07 -33.60 -30.49
C THR A 189 17.61 -34.01 -30.49
N GLY A 190 16.69 -33.04 -30.50
CA GLY A 190 15.26 -33.27 -30.32
C GLY A 190 14.86 -33.56 -28.85
N GLU A 191 15.80 -33.54 -27.92
CA GLU A 191 15.57 -33.81 -26.50
C GLU A 191 14.81 -32.69 -25.85
N SER A 192 13.86 -33.02 -24.97
CA SER A 192 12.99 -32.05 -24.31
C SER A 192 13.31 -31.95 -22.81
N PHE A 193 13.35 -30.73 -22.29
CA PHE A 193 13.59 -30.45 -20.89
C PHE A 193 12.43 -29.62 -20.32
N SER A 194 11.99 -30.00 -19.13
CA SER A 194 10.99 -29.21 -18.43
C SER A 194 11.58 -27.91 -17.89
N ASN A 195 10.76 -26.87 -17.89
CA ASN A 195 11.15 -25.57 -17.30
C ASN A 195 11.55 -25.72 -15.83
N ALA A 196 10.80 -26.51 -15.06
CA ALA A 196 11.05 -26.75 -13.64
C ALA A 196 12.43 -27.38 -13.36
N GLU A 197 12.98 -28.18 -14.28
CA GLU A 197 14.31 -28.77 -14.15
C GLU A 197 15.43 -27.74 -14.34
N LEU A 198 15.23 -26.82 -15.28
CA LEU A 198 16.26 -25.88 -15.72
C LEU A 198 16.17 -24.50 -15.04
N THR A 199 15.14 -24.29 -14.21
CA THR A 199 14.92 -23.00 -13.56
C THR A 199 14.51 -23.18 -12.10
N ILE A 200 14.60 -22.08 -11.37
CA ILE A 200 14.15 -21.95 -9.98
C ILE A 200 13.00 -20.95 -9.95
N ASP A 201 11.94 -21.28 -9.22
CA ASP A 201 10.78 -20.38 -9.06
C ASP A 201 11.23 -19.02 -8.51
N PRO A 202 10.69 -17.93 -9.03
CA PRO A 202 10.95 -16.64 -8.47
C PRO A 202 10.27 -16.54 -7.09
N PRO A 203 10.79 -15.67 -6.19
CA PRO A 203 10.10 -15.40 -4.94
C PRO A 203 8.68 -14.88 -5.22
N GLN A 204 7.73 -15.25 -4.40
CA GLN A 204 6.35 -14.78 -4.50
C GLN A 204 6.31 -13.24 -4.45
N ALA A 205 5.50 -12.64 -5.33
CA ALA A 205 5.25 -11.21 -5.33
C ALA A 205 4.48 -10.83 -4.06
N ARG A 206 4.97 -9.79 -3.37
CA ARG A 206 4.37 -9.29 -2.12
C ARG A 206 3.34 -8.21 -2.40
N SER A 207 2.43 -8.01 -1.45
CA SER A 207 1.33 -7.07 -1.59
C SER A 207 0.99 -6.35 -0.29
N TYR A 208 0.57 -5.10 -0.42
CA TYR A 208 0.07 -4.25 0.65
C TYR A 208 -1.24 -3.59 0.23
N ALA A 209 -2.29 -3.72 1.04
CA ALA A 209 -3.56 -3.04 0.83
C ALA A 209 -3.79 -2.00 1.94
N TYR A 210 -4.16 -0.79 1.53
CA TYR A 210 -4.57 0.32 2.40
C TYR A 210 -6.06 0.57 2.23
N CYS A 211 -6.85 0.29 3.27
CA CYS A 211 -8.29 0.49 3.33
C CYS A 211 -8.62 1.38 4.53
N CYS A 212 -8.53 2.70 4.34
CA CYS A 212 -8.83 3.67 5.37
C CYS A 212 -10.07 4.49 5.02
N ASP A 213 -10.89 4.75 6.04
CA ASP A 213 -12.20 5.36 5.95
C ASP A 213 -13.16 4.55 5.10
N THR A 214 -13.60 3.46 5.69
CA THR A 214 -14.59 2.59 5.07
C THR A 214 -15.52 1.97 6.10
N ALA A 215 -16.81 1.94 5.79
CA ALA A 215 -17.73 1.02 6.44
C ALA A 215 -17.40 -0.43 6.05
N TYR A 216 -17.86 -1.40 6.85
CA TYR A 216 -17.74 -2.81 6.52
C TYR A 216 -18.36 -3.12 5.15
N ASP A 217 -17.56 -3.65 4.23
CA ASP A 217 -17.99 -3.89 2.86
C ASP A 217 -17.29 -5.11 2.24
N GLU A 218 -18.03 -6.20 2.11
CA GLU A 218 -17.50 -7.44 1.55
C GLU A 218 -17.26 -7.41 0.03
N ARG A 219 -17.74 -6.39 -0.67
CA ARG A 219 -17.54 -6.27 -2.12
C ARG A 219 -16.07 -6.21 -2.51
N ILE A 220 -15.20 -5.70 -1.61
CA ILE A 220 -13.76 -5.57 -1.86
C ILE A 220 -12.95 -6.84 -1.53
N LEU A 221 -13.57 -7.90 -0.97
CA LEU A 221 -12.86 -9.12 -0.56
C LEU A 221 -12.04 -9.75 -1.70
N HIS A 222 -12.57 -9.70 -2.93
CA HIS A 222 -11.86 -10.24 -4.10
C HIS A 222 -10.53 -9.54 -4.39
N GLN A 223 -10.43 -8.22 -4.12
CA GLN A 223 -9.20 -7.44 -4.29
C GLN A 223 -8.21 -7.70 -3.15
N LEU A 224 -8.71 -7.93 -1.93
CA LEU A 224 -7.91 -8.15 -0.73
C LEU A 224 -7.39 -9.59 -0.60
N LYS A 225 -7.91 -10.52 -1.42
CA LYS A 225 -7.61 -11.95 -1.28
C LYS A 225 -6.11 -12.24 -1.30
N ASN A 226 -5.66 -12.95 -0.24
CA ASN A 226 -4.26 -13.37 -0.04
C ASN A 226 -3.24 -12.20 0.02
N THR A 227 -3.67 -10.99 0.36
CA THR A 227 -2.75 -9.86 0.59
C THR A 227 -1.82 -10.15 1.77
N ASP A 228 -0.54 -9.81 1.63
CA ASP A 228 0.45 -10.10 2.69
C ASP A 228 0.29 -9.18 3.89
N LEU A 229 -0.01 -7.90 3.67
CA LEU A 229 -0.28 -6.93 4.72
C LEU A 229 -1.50 -6.10 4.36
N LEU A 230 -2.53 -6.14 5.20
CA LEU A 230 -3.72 -5.30 5.10
C LEU A 230 -3.70 -4.24 6.22
N TYR A 231 -3.72 -2.97 5.87
CA TYR A 231 -4.12 -1.89 6.77
C TYR A 231 -5.62 -1.65 6.59
N HIS A 232 -6.37 -1.66 7.69
CA HIS A 232 -7.82 -1.46 7.65
C HIS A 232 -8.27 -0.45 8.70
N ASP A 233 -9.27 0.39 8.32
CA ASP A 233 -10.03 1.22 9.25
C ASP A 233 -10.47 0.40 10.46
N CYS A 234 -10.22 0.95 11.63
CA CYS A 234 -10.65 0.41 12.92
C CYS A 234 -10.90 1.56 13.89
N THR A 235 -11.83 2.43 13.49
CA THR A 235 -12.14 3.66 14.24
C THR A 235 -12.79 3.35 15.59
N PHE A 236 -13.53 2.24 15.71
CA PHE A 236 -14.29 1.90 16.90
C PHE A 236 -14.04 0.48 17.41
N ASP A 237 -14.24 0.28 18.73
CA ASP A 237 -14.36 -1.04 19.33
C ASP A 237 -15.65 -1.75 18.90
N LYS A 238 -15.80 -3.02 19.25
CA LYS A 238 -16.98 -3.83 18.89
C LYS A 238 -18.30 -3.26 19.40
N SER A 239 -18.32 -2.45 20.47
CA SER A 239 -19.53 -1.81 20.98
C SER A 239 -20.00 -0.64 20.11
N GLY A 240 -19.12 -0.10 19.27
CA GLY A 240 -19.35 1.08 18.45
C GLY A 240 -20.03 0.82 17.10
N VAL A 241 -20.66 -0.33 16.86
CA VAL A 241 -21.22 -0.74 15.55
C VAL A 241 -22.17 0.30 14.97
N GLU A 242 -23.13 0.81 15.76
CA GLU A 242 -24.09 1.80 15.26
C GLU A 242 -23.38 3.11 14.87
N ARG A 243 -22.42 3.55 15.70
CA ARG A 243 -21.66 4.76 15.39
C ARG A 243 -20.76 4.56 14.17
N ALA A 244 -20.13 3.42 14.02
CA ALA A 244 -19.34 3.05 12.83
C ALA A 244 -20.19 3.14 11.56
N LYS A 245 -21.41 2.59 11.60
CA LYS A 245 -22.35 2.66 10.48
C LYS A 245 -22.75 4.09 10.13
N GLU A 246 -23.09 4.91 11.13
CA GLU A 246 -23.47 6.32 10.94
C GLU A 246 -22.35 7.16 10.31
N THR A 247 -21.11 6.86 10.68
CA THR A 247 -19.92 7.63 10.26
C THR A 247 -19.16 7.02 9.09
N PHE A 248 -19.62 5.88 8.57
CA PHE A 248 -18.99 5.12 7.49
C PHE A 248 -17.58 4.65 7.86
N HIS A 249 -17.43 4.10 9.05
CA HIS A 249 -16.20 3.50 9.57
C HIS A 249 -16.41 2.04 9.96
N THR A 250 -15.36 1.44 10.45
CA THR A 250 -15.32 0.00 10.79
C THR A 250 -14.99 -0.18 12.27
N THR A 251 -15.51 -1.27 12.86
CA THR A 251 -15.14 -1.73 14.20
C THR A 251 -14.00 -2.76 14.15
N THR A 252 -13.40 -3.03 15.31
CA THR A 252 -12.37 -4.06 15.51
C THR A 252 -12.77 -5.42 14.94
N GLU A 253 -13.97 -5.91 15.30
CA GLU A 253 -14.48 -7.20 14.84
C GLU A 253 -14.71 -7.23 13.32
N GLN A 254 -15.22 -6.14 12.76
CA GLN A 254 -15.46 -6.01 11.32
C GLN A 254 -14.15 -5.99 10.53
N ALA A 255 -13.15 -5.20 10.94
CA ALA A 255 -11.83 -5.16 10.30
C ALA A 255 -11.15 -6.54 10.33
N ALA A 256 -11.17 -7.21 11.48
CA ALA A 256 -10.61 -8.54 11.64
C ALA A 256 -11.37 -9.61 10.83
N THR A 257 -12.70 -9.47 10.69
CA THR A 257 -13.53 -10.35 9.84
C THR A 257 -13.16 -10.18 8.37
N MET A 258 -12.93 -8.96 7.89
CA MET A 258 -12.45 -8.70 6.53
C MET A 258 -11.11 -9.39 6.28
N ALA A 259 -10.15 -9.23 7.19
CA ALA A 259 -8.84 -9.87 7.10
C ALA A 259 -8.94 -11.40 7.02
N LYS A 260 -9.77 -12.00 7.89
CA LYS A 260 -10.00 -13.45 7.93
C LYS A 260 -10.65 -13.97 6.64
N LYS A 261 -11.72 -13.31 6.17
CA LYS A 261 -12.41 -13.71 4.93
C LYS A 261 -11.54 -13.55 3.68
N ALA A 262 -10.70 -12.52 3.64
CA ALA A 262 -9.77 -12.29 2.56
C ALA A 262 -8.51 -13.17 2.63
N CYS A 263 -8.34 -13.98 3.70
CA CYS A 263 -7.16 -14.79 3.93
C CYS A 263 -5.84 -14.00 3.87
N VAL A 264 -5.82 -12.78 4.44
CA VAL A 264 -4.60 -11.98 4.47
C VAL A 264 -3.57 -12.61 5.41
N GLN A 265 -2.28 -12.28 5.22
CA GLN A 265 -1.25 -12.84 6.10
C GLN A 265 -1.17 -12.08 7.43
N LYS A 266 -1.30 -10.75 7.39
CA LYS A 266 -1.25 -9.88 8.58
C LYS A 266 -2.23 -8.73 8.43
N LEU A 267 -2.87 -8.34 9.54
CA LEU A 267 -3.73 -7.16 9.65
C LEU A 267 -3.04 -6.08 10.49
N LEU A 268 -3.01 -4.86 9.99
CA LEU A 268 -2.76 -3.65 10.78
C LEU A 268 -4.08 -2.91 10.95
N ILE A 269 -4.50 -2.71 12.17
CA ILE A 269 -5.64 -1.85 12.49
C ILE A 269 -5.16 -0.43 12.77
N GLY A 270 -5.85 0.56 12.26
CA GLY A 270 -5.51 1.98 12.42
C GLY A 270 -6.71 2.89 12.26
N HIS A 271 -6.46 4.19 12.09
CA HIS A 271 -7.51 5.22 12.02
C HIS A 271 -8.33 5.29 13.32
N PHE A 272 -7.61 5.31 14.45
CA PHE A 272 -8.22 5.22 15.77
C PHE A 272 -8.97 6.49 16.17
N SER A 273 -10.19 6.35 16.70
CA SER A 273 -10.92 7.47 17.27
C SER A 273 -10.16 8.12 18.42
N ALA A 274 -10.21 9.45 18.50
CA ALA A 274 -9.63 10.24 19.59
C ALA A 274 -10.21 9.88 20.98
N LYS A 275 -11.32 9.15 21.07
CA LYS A 275 -11.86 8.67 22.35
C LYS A 275 -10.99 7.63 23.04
N TYR A 276 -10.13 6.93 22.29
CA TYR A 276 -9.26 5.87 22.84
C TYR A 276 -7.87 6.41 23.18
N SER A 277 -7.57 6.55 24.47
CA SER A 277 -6.19 6.81 24.94
C SER A 277 -5.36 5.52 24.98
N ASP A 278 -5.97 4.39 25.37
CA ASP A 278 -5.40 3.06 25.32
C ASP A 278 -5.96 2.29 24.14
N LEU A 279 -5.08 1.79 23.28
CA LEU A 279 -5.41 1.03 22.07
C LEU A 279 -5.40 -0.49 22.29
N ASN A 280 -4.98 -0.97 23.47
CA ASN A 280 -4.89 -2.41 23.73
C ASN A 280 -6.24 -3.10 23.65
N ILE A 281 -7.32 -2.42 24.07
CA ILE A 281 -8.67 -2.96 23.96
C ILE A 281 -9.05 -3.25 22.52
N LEU A 282 -8.65 -2.36 21.58
CA LEU A 282 -8.92 -2.56 20.14
C LEU A 282 -8.12 -3.74 19.59
N LEU A 283 -6.87 -3.87 20.02
CA LEU A 283 -5.99 -4.96 19.60
C LEU A 283 -6.51 -6.32 20.05
N GLU A 284 -6.87 -6.45 21.33
CA GLU A 284 -7.36 -7.70 21.89
C GLU A 284 -8.67 -8.14 21.23
N GLU A 285 -9.63 -7.24 21.04
CA GLU A 285 -10.87 -7.54 20.32
C GLU A 285 -10.62 -8.01 18.87
N ALA A 286 -9.72 -7.33 18.14
CA ALA A 286 -9.39 -7.74 16.77
C ALA A 286 -8.71 -9.12 16.73
N LYS A 287 -7.84 -9.42 17.71
CA LYS A 287 -7.16 -10.72 17.83
C LYS A 287 -8.09 -11.89 18.17
N GLU A 288 -9.23 -11.64 18.83
CA GLU A 288 -10.24 -12.67 19.05
C GLU A 288 -10.76 -13.26 17.72
N VAL A 289 -10.76 -12.47 16.64
CA VAL A 289 -11.26 -12.87 15.31
C VAL A 289 -10.14 -13.25 14.36
N PHE A 290 -9.03 -12.47 14.37
CA PHE A 290 -7.87 -12.67 13.50
C PHE A 290 -6.58 -12.46 14.29
N GLN A 291 -5.95 -13.56 14.71
CA GLN A 291 -4.82 -13.56 15.65
C GLN A 291 -3.61 -12.75 15.16
N ASN A 292 -3.29 -12.78 13.85
CA ASN A 292 -2.14 -12.04 13.29
C ASN A 292 -2.47 -10.58 13.04
N THR A 293 -2.88 -9.87 14.09
CA THR A 293 -3.25 -8.45 14.08
C THR A 293 -2.26 -7.65 14.92
N GLU A 294 -1.88 -6.47 14.41
CA GLU A 294 -1.06 -5.48 15.13
C GLU A 294 -1.69 -4.09 15.03
N LEU A 295 -1.32 -3.21 15.98
CA LEU A 295 -1.69 -1.80 15.93
C LEU A 295 -0.77 -1.04 14.98
N ALA A 296 -1.35 -0.16 14.17
CA ALA A 296 -0.58 0.77 13.34
C ALA A 296 -0.06 1.93 14.21
N ILE A 297 1.06 1.71 14.87
CA ILE A 297 1.68 2.71 15.76
C ILE A 297 2.64 3.60 14.97
N GLU A 298 2.53 4.91 15.18
CA GLU A 298 3.36 5.92 14.51
C GLU A 298 4.86 5.75 14.82
N GLY A 299 5.67 5.88 13.78
CA GLY A 299 7.12 5.68 13.84
C GLY A 299 7.54 4.22 13.70
N ILE A 300 6.61 3.26 13.76
CA ILE A 300 6.92 1.85 13.53
C ILE A 300 6.89 1.54 12.03
N THR A 301 7.88 0.76 11.60
CA THR A 301 7.98 0.23 10.24
C THR A 301 7.65 -1.26 10.27
N PHE A 302 6.67 -1.65 9.46
CA PHE A 302 6.23 -3.02 9.28
C PHE A 302 6.83 -3.59 8.00
N GLU A 303 7.70 -4.57 8.15
CA GLU A 303 8.27 -5.29 7.01
C GLU A 303 7.28 -6.31 6.46
N ILE A 304 7.19 -6.41 5.13
CA ILE A 304 6.48 -7.47 4.43
C ILE A 304 7.54 -8.48 3.98
N PRO A 305 7.73 -9.58 4.73
CA PRO A 305 8.80 -10.53 4.47
C PRO A 305 8.54 -11.31 3.19
N ARG A 306 9.61 -11.76 2.52
CA ARG A 306 9.50 -12.80 1.50
C ARG A 306 9.31 -14.14 2.21
N ILE A 307 8.16 -14.74 2.03
CA ILE A 307 7.93 -16.10 2.53
C ILE A 307 8.68 -17.04 1.59
N ALA A 308 9.69 -17.74 2.11
CA ALA A 308 10.26 -18.89 1.43
C ALA A 308 9.15 -19.94 1.28
N GLU A 309 8.88 -20.39 0.07
CA GLU A 309 7.85 -21.32 -0.37
C GLU A 309 6.86 -21.82 0.71
N LYS A 310 5.59 -21.49 0.54
CA LYS A 310 4.52 -22.20 1.28
C LYS A 310 4.66 -23.70 0.91
N VAL A 311 5.12 -24.52 1.83
CA VAL A 311 4.95 -25.97 1.73
C VAL A 311 3.47 -26.19 1.42
N LYS A 312 3.15 -26.65 0.22
CA LYS A 312 1.79 -27.07 -0.14
C LYS A 312 1.46 -28.23 0.80
N VAL A 313 0.73 -27.94 1.87
CA VAL A 313 0.02 -28.98 2.59
C VAL A 313 -1.05 -29.45 1.62
N VAL A 314 -0.81 -30.60 1.02
CA VAL A 314 -1.82 -31.34 0.25
C VAL A 314 -2.78 -31.88 1.29
N GLU A 315 -4.02 -31.37 1.35
CA GLU A 315 -5.13 -31.98 2.05
C GLU A 315 -5.58 -33.26 1.31
#